data_3598d640a008d3d2e82aab4287bbdbc4
#
_entry.id   3598d640a008d3d2e82aab4287bbdbc4
#
_cell.length_a   1.000
_cell.length_b   1.000
_cell.length_c   1.000
_cell.angle_alpha   90.00
_cell.angle_beta   90.00
_cell.angle_gamma   90.00
#
_symmetry.space_group_name_H-M   'P 1'
#
loop_
_entity.id
_entity.type
_entity.pdbx_description
1 polymer ?
#
loop_
_entity_poly.entity_id
_entity_poly.type
_entity_poly.pdbx_seq_one_letter_code
_entity_poly.pdbx_strand_id
1 'polypeptide(L)'
;MKKLLSVFLALVMVFALCGGALADAEASTEDPAATSEPTTEAPAEETTPAEEEPEATTEPTGDLAGQIVILHTNDVHGAIDTYAKVAAMKAEYEARGAEVLLFDAGDYIQGEPAVSVSQGATAVELMNLAGYDLAGIGNHEFDYGYANLMTILESAQFTVVCANASRNGSAVFTANTVFTLDDGTTIGVFGLATPETSTKAHPAKLDGVTFLAGEELYACAEEQVAALEAQGVDYIVCLGHLGIDSESEPNRSTDLLANVDGIDLFIDSHSHSTLADIMAVTDNTGMVNGTVLT
;
A
#
# COMPACT_ATOMS: atom_id res chain seq x y z
N MET A 1 -27.42 22.11 -2.09
CA MET A 1 -26.77 22.57 -3.33
C MET A 1 -25.31 22.22 -3.20
N LYS A 2 -24.94 21.06 -3.75
CA LYS A 2 -23.54 20.62 -3.77
C LYS A 2 -22.74 21.62 -4.59
N LYS A 3 -21.70 22.21 -4.01
CA LYS A 3 -20.76 23.05 -4.73
C LYS A 3 -19.98 22.15 -5.67
N LEU A 4 -20.11 22.34 -6.97
CA LEU A 4 -19.18 21.76 -7.95
C LEU A 4 -17.83 22.43 -7.72
N LEU A 5 -17.00 21.86 -6.89
CA LEU A 5 -15.58 22.17 -6.83
C LEU A 5 -14.88 21.18 -7.76
N SER A 6 -14.26 21.72 -8.81
CA SER A 6 -13.47 20.93 -9.76
C SER A 6 -12.18 20.53 -9.06
N VAL A 7 -12.18 19.34 -8.43
CA VAL A 7 -10.96 18.74 -7.86
C VAL A 7 -10.26 18.00 -8.98
N PHE A 8 -9.13 18.50 -9.44
CA PHE A 8 -8.20 17.72 -10.25
C PHE A 8 -7.44 16.80 -9.31
N LEU A 9 -7.88 15.55 -9.21
CA LEU A 9 -7.14 14.49 -8.56
C LEU A 9 -5.98 14.09 -9.49
N ALA A 10 -4.76 14.50 -9.15
CA ALA A 10 -3.57 14.03 -9.87
C ALA A 10 -3.19 12.67 -9.30
N LEU A 11 -3.67 11.59 -9.94
CA LEU A 11 -3.31 10.23 -9.59
C LEU A 11 -1.93 9.92 -10.19
N VAL A 12 -0.92 9.75 -9.34
CA VAL A 12 0.41 9.30 -9.75
C VAL A 12 0.61 7.86 -9.28
N MET A 13 0.62 6.94 -10.23
CA MET A 13 0.90 5.52 -9.97
C MET A 13 2.39 5.24 -10.06
N VAL A 14 2.94 4.56 -9.06
CA VAL A 14 4.29 4.00 -9.10
C VAL A 14 4.20 2.54 -9.51
N PHE A 15 4.69 2.21 -10.70
CA PHE A 15 4.77 0.83 -11.16
C PHE A 15 5.95 0.11 -10.51
N ALA A 16 5.69 -1.01 -9.85
CA ALA A 16 6.72 -2.00 -9.53
C ALA A 16 7.01 -2.82 -10.81
N LEU A 17 8.11 -2.52 -11.49
CA LEU A 17 8.59 -3.34 -12.60
C LEU A 17 9.30 -4.59 -12.04
N CYS A 18 8.60 -5.72 -11.96
CA CYS A 18 9.22 -7.02 -11.78
C CYS A 18 9.94 -7.43 -13.06
N GLY A 19 11.24 -7.13 -13.14
CA GLY A 19 12.11 -7.64 -14.18
C GLY A 19 12.60 -9.04 -13.84
N GLY A 20 11.96 -10.09 -14.34
CA GLY A 20 12.47 -11.44 -14.29
C GLY A 20 13.65 -11.61 -15.24
N ALA A 21 14.86 -11.78 -14.73
CA ALA A 21 16.01 -12.23 -15.48
C ALA A 21 16.27 -13.70 -15.20
N LEU A 22 15.99 -14.55 -16.17
CA LEU A 22 16.51 -15.91 -16.23
C LEU A 22 18.01 -15.84 -16.56
N ALA A 23 18.84 -16.35 -15.68
CA ALA A 23 20.24 -16.61 -15.98
C ALA A 23 20.52 -18.09 -15.77
N ASP A 24 20.89 -18.76 -16.86
CA ASP A 24 21.38 -20.13 -16.88
C ASP A 24 22.71 -20.24 -16.13
N ALA A 25 22.81 -21.28 -15.32
CA ALA A 25 24.03 -21.68 -14.62
C ALA A 25 24.80 -22.68 -15.46
N GLU A 26 26.03 -22.37 -15.85
CA GLU A 26 27.03 -23.40 -16.15
C GLU A 26 28.17 -23.33 -15.15
N ALA A 27 28.48 -24.50 -14.60
CA ALA A 27 29.54 -24.74 -13.65
C ALA A 27 30.87 -24.97 -14.39
N SER A 28 31.96 -24.42 -13.87
CA SER A 28 33.26 -25.06 -14.03
C SER A 28 34.15 -24.85 -12.82
N THR A 29 34.64 -25.95 -12.33
CA THR A 29 35.63 -26.16 -11.28
C THR A 29 37.02 -25.78 -11.72
N GLU A 30 37.83 -25.20 -10.84
CA GLU A 30 39.22 -25.57 -10.54
C GLU A 30 39.86 -24.60 -9.53
N ASP A 31 40.37 -25.16 -8.46
CA ASP A 31 41.35 -24.66 -7.49
C ASP A 31 42.70 -25.34 -7.84
N PRO A 32 43.90 -25.02 -7.32
CA PRO A 32 44.31 -24.16 -6.21
C PRO A 32 45.64 -23.40 -6.34
N ALA A 33 45.94 -22.60 -5.30
CA ALA A 33 47.24 -22.31 -4.69
C ALA A 33 48.22 -21.31 -5.29
N ALA A 34 48.59 -20.27 -4.57
CA ALA A 34 49.83 -20.07 -3.81
C ALA A 34 50.13 -18.61 -3.45
N THR A 35 50.22 -18.38 -2.16
CA THR A 35 51.21 -17.59 -1.37
C THR A 35 52.00 -16.49 -2.07
N SER A 36 51.91 -15.24 -1.53
CA SER A 36 53.05 -14.44 -1.02
C SER A 36 52.60 -13.05 -0.51
N GLU A 37 52.77 -12.79 0.77
CA GLU A 37 53.10 -11.46 1.33
C GLU A 37 54.61 -11.22 1.08
N PRO A 38 55.20 -10.01 1.23
CA PRO A 38 54.82 -8.84 2.01
C PRO A 38 55.20 -7.49 1.34
N THR A 39 54.84 -6.37 1.86
CA THR A 39 55.72 -5.31 2.42
C THR A 39 55.01 -3.94 2.40
N THR A 40 55.01 -3.37 3.55
CA THR A 40 54.70 -2.02 4.02
C THR A 40 55.38 -0.93 3.15
N GLU A 41 54.61 0.09 2.76
CA GLU A 41 55.07 1.48 2.75
C GLU A 41 53.84 2.41 2.75
N ALA A 42 53.79 3.28 3.75
CA ALA A 42 52.82 4.37 3.81
C ALA A 42 53.39 5.59 3.08
N PRO A 43 52.56 6.29 2.31
CA PRO A 43 52.84 7.68 2.00
C PRO A 43 51.81 8.62 2.61
N ALA A 44 52.30 9.61 3.28
CA ALA A 44 51.88 10.98 3.52
C ALA A 44 50.39 11.34 3.26
N GLU A 45 49.79 11.86 4.34
CA GLU A 45 48.56 12.66 4.34
C GLU A 45 48.70 13.85 3.39
N GLU A 46 47.92 13.84 2.31
CA GLU A 46 47.63 15.01 1.52
C GLU A 46 46.21 15.44 1.90
N THR A 47 46.11 16.51 2.69
CA THR A 47 44.87 17.13 3.06
C THR A 47 44.25 17.79 1.85
N THR A 48 43.26 17.13 1.27
CA THR A 48 42.35 17.75 0.29
C THR A 48 41.38 18.65 1.05
N PRO A 49 41.11 19.89 0.59
CA PRO A 49 40.06 20.72 1.18
C PRO A 49 38.72 20.01 1.01
N ALA A 50 37.91 20.01 2.07
CA ALA A 50 36.53 19.59 1.99
C ALA A 50 35.82 20.46 0.93
N GLU A 51 35.41 19.84 -0.18
CA GLU A 51 34.38 20.39 -1.05
C GLU A 51 33.09 20.42 -0.21
N GLU A 52 32.64 21.62 0.14
CA GLU A 52 31.29 21.83 0.60
C GLU A 52 30.36 21.37 -0.53
N GLU A 53 29.68 20.23 -0.32
CA GLU A 53 28.54 19.88 -1.16
C GLU A 53 27.55 21.06 -1.10
N PRO A 54 27.08 21.59 -2.25
CA PRO A 54 26.08 22.61 -2.25
C PRO A 54 24.82 22.01 -1.59
N GLU A 55 24.40 22.56 -0.45
CA GLU A 55 23.05 22.37 0.05
C GLU A 55 22.11 22.73 -1.10
N ALA A 56 21.48 21.70 -1.69
CA ALA A 56 20.40 21.89 -2.62
C ALA A 56 19.20 22.47 -1.84
N THR A 57 19.19 23.78 -1.67
CA THR A 57 18.00 24.51 -1.33
C THR A 57 17.08 24.45 -2.56
N THR A 58 16.33 23.35 -2.69
CA THR A 58 15.18 23.32 -3.57
C THR A 58 14.13 24.25 -2.95
N GLU A 59 14.04 25.47 -3.44
CA GLU A 59 12.85 26.30 -3.23
C GLU A 59 11.66 25.43 -3.69
N PRO A 60 10.60 25.28 -2.86
CA PRO A 60 9.43 24.53 -3.28
C PRO A 60 8.88 25.25 -4.52
N THR A 61 8.87 24.54 -5.65
CA THR A 61 8.18 25.00 -6.86
C THR A 61 6.69 24.86 -6.59
N GLY A 62 6.12 25.83 -5.87
CA GLY A 62 4.82 25.81 -5.22
C GLY A 62 3.60 25.74 -6.12
N ASP A 63 3.60 24.85 -7.09
CA ASP A 63 2.50 24.61 -8.03
C ASP A 63 1.42 23.67 -7.50
N LEU A 64 1.64 23.01 -6.34
CA LEU A 64 0.68 22.12 -5.70
C LEU A 64 0.10 22.67 -4.38
N ALA A 65 0.32 23.94 -4.08
CA ALA A 65 -0.21 24.56 -2.87
C ALA A 65 -1.74 24.43 -2.79
N GLY A 66 -2.23 23.86 -1.69
CA GLY A 66 -3.66 23.63 -1.46
C GLY A 66 -4.23 22.43 -2.26
N GLN A 67 -3.38 21.59 -2.82
CA GLN A 67 -3.79 20.31 -3.40
C GLN A 67 -3.61 19.17 -2.39
N ILE A 68 -4.53 18.23 -2.42
CA ILE A 68 -4.47 16.98 -1.67
C ILE A 68 -3.98 15.91 -2.63
N VAL A 69 -2.93 15.19 -2.22
CA VAL A 69 -2.36 14.09 -3.00
C VAL A 69 -2.46 12.81 -2.18
N ILE A 70 -3.10 11.80 -2.71
CA ILE A 70 -3.08 10.44 -2.15
C ILE A 70 -2.09 9.63 -2.97
N LEU A 71 -0.99 9.24 -2.33
CA LEU A 71 -0.06 8.23 -2.85
C LEU A 71 -0.46 6.87 -2.31
N HIS A 72 -0.34 5.85 -3.12
CA HIS A 72 -0.57 4.49 -2.63
C HIS A 72 0.41 3.49 -3.19
N THR A 73 0.59 2.41 -2.44
CA THR A 73 1.21 1.17 -2.86
C THR A 73 0.24 0.02 -2.64
N ASN A 74 0.46 -1.06 -3.35
CA ASN A 74 -0.30 -2.30 -3.24
C ASN A 74 0.60 -3.46 -3.66
N ASP A 75 0.37 -4.65 -3.10
CA ASP A 75 1.08 -5.88 -3.47
C ASP A 75 2.61 -5.68 -3.54
N VAL A 76 3.18 -4.99 -2.53
CA VAL A 76 4.62 -4.67 -2.50
C VAL A 76 5.46 -5.94 -2.37
N HIS A 77 4.94 -6.98 -1.70
CA HIS A 77 5.58 -8.29 -1.55
C HIS A 77 7.07 -8.22 -1.17
N GLY A 78 7.38 -7.31 -0.25
CA GLY A 78 8.74 -7.15 0.28
C GLY A 78 9.74 -6.52 -0.68
N ALA A 79 9.32 -5.92 -1.79
CA ALA A 79 10.16 -5.15 -2.69
C ALA A 79 10.64 -3.86 -2.01
N ILE A 80 11.68 -3.98 -1.16
CA ILE A 80 12.13 -2.94 -0.22
C ILE A 80 12.49 -1.60 -0.86
N ASP A 81 12.92 -1.61 -2.13
CA ASP A 81 13.22 -0.39 -2.88
C ASP A 81 11.99 0.50 -3.09
N THR A 82 10.78 -0.07 -3.02
CA THR A 82 9.53 0.66 -3.17
C THR A 82 9.35 1.67 -2.05
N TYR A 83 9.69 1.31 -0.81
CA TYR A 83 9.53 2.19 0.34
C TYR A 83 10.38 3.47 0.25
N ALA A 84 11.64 3.33 -0.22
CA ALA A 84 12.51 4.49 -0.45
C ALA A 84 11.99 5.40 -1.58
N LYS A 85 11.46 4.79 -2.66
CA LYS A 85 10.91 5.55 -3.80
C LYS A 85 9.66 6.33 -3.41
N VAL A 86 8.72 5.69 -2.72
CA VAL A 86 7.47 6.36 -2.33
C VAL A 86 7.71 7.42 -1.26
N ALA A 87 8.66 7.20 -0.33
CA ALA A 87 9.07 8.21 0.64
C ALA A 87 9.66 9.45 -0.05
N ALA A 88 10.51 9.26 -1.07
CA ALA A 88 11.05 10.36 -1.86
C ALA A 88 9.95 11.12 -2.63
N MET A 89 8.97 10.40 -3.18
CA MET A 89 7.81 11.02 -3.85
C MET A 89 6.96 11.82 -2.87
N LYS A 90 6.65 11.27 -1.69
CA LYS A 90 5.91 11.98 -0.64
C LYS A 90 6.61 13.30 -0.32
N ALA A 91 7.91 13.25 -0.04
CA ALA A 91 8.72 14.43 0.26
C ALA A 91 8.74 15.44 -0.91
N GLU A 92 8.81 14.99 -2.17
CA GLU A 92 8.76 15.87 -3.34
C GLU A 92 7.42 16.60 -3.43
N TYR A 93 6.29 15.90 -3.29
CA TYR A 93 4.96 16.52 -3.37
C TYR A 93 4.71 17.49 -2.20
N GLU A 94 5.15 17.12 -0.98
CA GLU A 94 5.09 17.99 0.19
C GLU A 94 5.95 19.26 -0.03
N ALA A 95 7.16 19.14 -0.57
CA ALA A 95 8.02 20.28 -0.90
C ALA A 95 7.41 21.20 -1.96
N ARG A 96 6.52 20.68 -2.81
CA ARG A 96 5.75 21.44 -3.78
C ARG A 96 4.48 22.08 -3.20
N GLY A 97 4.22 21.86 -1.91
CA GLY A 97 3.12 22.48 -1.16
C GLY A 97 1.83 21.67 -1.13
N ALA A 98 1.85 20.41 -1.57
CA ALA A 98 0.71 19.50 -1.42
C ALA A 98 0.60 19.00 0.02
N GLU A 99 -0.61 18.73 0.48
CA GLU A 99 -0.86 17.88 1.63
C GLU A 99 -0.95 16.42 1.14
N VAL A 100 -0.06 15.54 1.66
CA VAL A 100 0.13 14.20 1.10
C VAL A 100 -0.28 13.14 2.12
N LEU A 101 -1.18 12.25 1.71
CA LEU A 101 -1.50 11.01 2.42
C LEU A 101 -0.86 9.83 1.68
N LEU A 102 -0.28 8.88 2.42
CA LEU A 102 0.38 7.69 1.88
C LEU A 102 -0.27 6.43 2.43
N PHE A 103 -0.88 5.63 1.56
CA PHE A 103 -1.62 4.43 1.90
C PHE A 103 -0.99 3.17 1.30
N ASP A 104 -1.26 2.00 1.92
CA ASP A 104 -0.94 0.70 1.34
C ASP A 104 -2.19 -0.19 1.31
N ALA A 105 -2.47 -0.84 0.19
CA ALA A 105 -3.68 -1.63 0.00
C ALA A 105 -3.51 -3.13 0.33
N GLY A 106 -2.48 -3.50 1.07
CA GLY A 106 -2.23 -4.87 1.55
C GLY A 106 -1.19 -5.64 0.77
N ASP A 107 -0.84 -6.82 1.29
CA ASP A 107 0.21 -7.72 0.79
C ASP A 107 1.63 -7.11 0.86
N TYR A 108 1.97 -6.54 2.03
CA TYR A 108 3.29 -5.93 2.27
C TYR A 108 4.25 -6.80 3.09
N ILE A 109 3.76 -7.79 3.90
CA ILE A 109 4.63 -8.52 4.84
C ILE A 109 5.27 -9.79 4.30
N GLN A 110 4.92 -10.24 3.09
CA GLN A 110 5.38 -11.48 2.48
C GLN A 110 5.99 -11.21 1.11
N GLY A 111 6.96 -12.02 0.69
CA GLY A 111 7.56 -11.99 -0.64
C GLY A 111 9.09 -12.07 -0.59
N GLU A 112 9.77 -10.99 -0.88
CA GLU A 112 11.24 -10.92 -0.95
C GLU A 112 11.91 -11.36 0.37
N PRO A 113 13.13 -11.97 0.29
CA PRO A 113 13.81 -12.53 1.47
C PRO A 113 14.04 -11.55 2.62
N ALA A 114 14.27 -10.28 2.31
CA ALA A 114 14.49 -9.24 3.33
C ALA A 114 13.30 -9.09 4.30
N VAL A 115 12.09 -9.28 3.80
CA VAL A 115 10.85 -9.18 4.57
C VAL A 115 10.44 -10.56 5.11
N SER A 116 10.57 -11.60 4.28
CA SER A 116 10.14 -12.96 4.65
C SER A 116 10.93 -13.52 5.85
N VAL A 117 12.25 -13.27 5.93
CA VAL A 117 13.09 -13.73 7.06
C VAL A 117 12.65 -13.14 8.39
N SER A 118 12.19 -11.89 8.39
CA SER A 118 11.66 -11.20 9.59
C SER A 118 10.18 -11.47 9.82
N GLN A 119 9.54 -12.32 9.00
CA GLN A 119 8.10 -12.60 9.04
C GLN A 119 7.26 -11.31 8.99
N GLY A 120 7.69 -10.35 8.16
CA GLY A 120 7.00 -9.09 7.92
C GLY A 120 7.44 -7.91 8.79
N ALA A 121 8.20 -8.13 9.87
CA ALA A 121 8.60 -7.02 10.77
C ALA A 121 9.40 -5.93 10.04
N THR A 122 10.29 -6.31 9.11
CA THR A 122 11.06 -5.36 8.31
C THR A 122 10.16 -4.50 7.41
N ALA A 123 9.07 -5.05 6.85
CA ALA A 123 8.13 -4.26 6.05
C ALA A 123 7.48 -3.17 6.91
N VAL A 124 6.95 -3.51 8.09
CA VAL A 124 6.34 -2.54 9.01
C VAL A 124 7.33 -1.45 9.43
N GLU A 125 8.60 -1.81 9.70
CA GLU A 125 9.65 -0.85 10.02
C GLU A 125 9.92 0.11 8.85
N LEU A 126 10.03 -0.42 7.62
CA LEU A 126 10.25 0.40 6.42
C LEU A 126 9.05 1.28 6.08
N MET A 127 7.83 0.80 6.28
CA MET A 127 6.61 1.61 6.14
C MET A 127 6.57 2.76 7.15
N ASN A 128 6.96 2.52 8.42
CA ASN A 128 7.10 3.58 9.41
C ASN A 128 8.12 4.65 8.97
N LEU A 129 9.29 4.22 8.46
CA LEU A 129 10.33 5.13 7.96
C LEU A 129 9.91 5.90 6.70
N ALA A 130 9.12 5.28 5.84
CA ALA A 130 8.58 5.92 4.64
C ALA A 130 7.43 6.89 4.94
N GLY A 131 6.88 6.86 6.15
CA GLY A 131 5.81 7.76 6.58
C GLY A 131 4.44 7.37 6.02
N TYR A 132 4.12 6.08 6.02
CA TYR A 132 2.76 5.63 5.73
C TYR A 132 1.78 6.12 6.79
N ASP A 133 0.60 6.53 6.34
CA ASP A 133 -0.47 7.04 7.19
C ASP A 133 -1.51 5.95 7.47
N LEU A 134 -1.70 5.03 6.49
CA LEU A 134 -2.72 3.98 6.55
C LEU A 134 -2.28 2.73 5.79
N ALA A 135 -2.70 1.56 6.27
CA ALA A 135 -2.58 0.31 5.52
C ALA A 135 -3.88 -0.51 5.57
N GLY A 136 -4.19 -1.19 4.47
CA GLY A 136 -5.17 -2.25 4.39
C GLY A 136 -4.61 -3.61 4.81
N ILE A 137 -5.43 -4.64 4.70
CA ILE A 137 -5.06 -6.04 4.95
C ILE A 137 -5.33 -6.85 3.69
N GLY A 138 -4.29 -7.52 3.19
CA GLY A 138 -4.39 -8.51 2.12
C GLY A 138 -4.39 -9.95 2.65
N ASN A 139 -4.29 -10.92 1.75
CA ASN A 139 -4.28 -12.33 2.14
C ASN A 139 -2.91 -12.77 2.67
N HIS A 140 -1.83 -12.20 2.16
CA HIS A 140 -0.47 -12.54 2.59
C HIS A 140 -0.09 -11.98 3.96
N GLU A 141 -0.86 -11.06 4.55
CA GLU A 141 -0.69 -10.66 5.94
C GLU A 141 -0.88 -11.82 6.91
N PHE A 142 -1.56 -12.89 6.50
CA PHE A 142 -1.75 -14.09 7.33
C PHE A 142 -0.72 -15.19 7.11
N ASP A 143 0.25 -15.05 6.20
CA ASP A 143 1.20 -16.10 5.85
C ASP A 143 2.09 -16.56 7.02
N TYR A 144 2.39 -15.65 7.93
CA TYR A 144 3.15 -15.97 9.15
C TYR A 144 2.24 -16.19 10.37
N GLY A 145 0.94 -16.14 10.17
CA GLY A 145 -0.13 -16.41 11.15
C GLY A 145 -0.62 -15.15 11.87
N TYR A 146 -1.90 -15.21 12.27
CA TYR A 146 -2.59 -14.14 12.96
C TYR A 146 -1.81 -13.58 14.17
N ALA A 147 -1.25 -14.46 15.01
CA ALA A 147 -0.51 -14.02 16.19
C ALA A 147 0.75 -13.22 15.84
N ASN A 148 1.47 -13.64 14.77
CA ASN A 148 2.61 -12.87 14.26
C ASN A 148 2.17 -11.52 13.71
N LEU A 149 1.12 -11.51 12.88
CA LEU A 149 0.56 -10.27 12.32
C LEU A 149 0.26 -9.26 13.45
N MET A 150 -0.50 -9.67 14.46
CA MET A 150 -0.82 -8.77 15.58
C MET A 150 0.43 -8.27 16.30
N THR A 151 1.45 -9.11 16.46
CA THR A 151 2.72 -8.73 17.12
C THR A 151 3.49 -7.67 16.31
N ILE A 152 3.63 -7.85 15.00
CA ILE A 152 4.37 -6.87 14.19
C ILE A 152 3.62 -5.54 14.06
N LEU A 153 2.29 -5.58 14.04
CA LEU A 153 1.46 -4.37 13.98
C LEU A 153 1.48 -3.55 15.27
N GLU A 154 1.92 -4.11 16.41
CA GLU A 154 2.17 -3.32 17.64
C GLU A 154 3.23 -2.23 17.43
N SER A 155 4.14 -2.41 16.46
CA SER A 155 5.19 -1.44 16.12
C SER A 155 4.78 -0.47 15.00
N ALA A 156 3.62 -0.68 14.36
CA ALA A 156 3.15 0.19 13.29
C ALA A 156 2.85 1.61 13.82
N GLN A 157 3.33 2.62 13.08
CA GLN A 157 3.02 4.04 13.35
C GLN A 157 1.91 4.57 12.45
N PHE A 158 1.38 3.71 11.61
CA PHE A 158 0.22 3.95 10.73
C PHE A 158 -1.00 3.17 11.24
N THR A 159 -2.18 3.63 10.85
CA THR A 159 -3.42 2.91 11.17
C THR A 159 -3.60 1.73 10.22
N VAL A 160 -4.15 0.61 10.72
CA VAL A 160 -4.53 -0.54 9.88
C VAL A 160 -6.04 -0.67 9.88
N VAL A 161 -6.64 -0.73 8.67
CA VAL A 161 -8.08 -0.82 8.49
C VAL A 161 -8.51 -2.09 7.77
N CYS A 162 -9.55 -2.75 8.31
CA CYS A 162 -10.24 -3.86 7.66
C CYS A 162 -11.60 -4.08 8.32
N ALA A 163 -12.68 -3.77 7.63
CA ALA A 163 -14.04 -3.82 8.18
C ALA A 163 -14.65 -5.23 8.13
N ASN A 164 -14.32 -6.03 7.13
CA ASN A 164 -14.95 -7.32 6.87
C ASN A 164 -14.27 -8.52 7.53
N ALA A 165 -13.22 -8.31 8.33
CA ALA A 165 -12.53 -9.37 9.07
C ALA A 165 -13.00 -9.44 10.53
N SER A 166 -13.34 -10.65 10.99
CA SER A 166 -13.69 -10.90 12.37
C SER A 166 -13.02 -12.16 12.91
N ARG A 167 -12.84 -12.22 14.24
CA ARG A 167 -12.36 -13.42 14.93
C ARG A 167 -13.29 -13.73 16.09
N ASN A 168 -13.89 -14.93 16.07
CA ASN A 168 -14.91 -15.33 17.05
C ASN A 168 -16.08 -14.32 17.16
N GLY A 169 -16.47 -13.72 16.03
CA GLY A 169 -17.56 -12.74 15.95
C GLY A 169 -17.23 -11.34 16.46
N SER A 170 -15.96 -11.04 16.73
CA SER A 170 -15.49 -9.70 17.11
C SER A 170 -14.58 -9.13 16.01
N ALA A 171 -14.72 -7.84 15.71
CA ALA A 171 -13.83 -7.16 14.79
C ALA A 171 -12.36 -7.31 15.23
N VAL A 172 -11.47 -7.50 14.27
CA VAL A 172 -10.02 -7.71 14.50
C VAL A 172 -9.26 -6.41 14.32
N PHE A 173 -9.67 -5.60 13.35
CA PHE A 173 -9.02 -4.35 12.96
C PHE A 173 -9.99 -3.17 13.12
N THR A 174 -9.45 -1.97 13.04
CA THR A 174 -10.26 -0.75 12.89
C THR A 174 -11.02 -0.83 11.56
N ALA A 175 -12.32 -0.59 11.58
CA ALA A 175 -13.14 -0.69 10.36
C ALA A 175 -12.90 0.49 9.41
N ASN A 176 -12.86 1.71 9.97
CA ASN A 176 -12.66 2.95 9.24
C ASN A 176 -11.92 3.98 10.11
N THR A 177 -11.40 5.02 9.47
CA THR A 177 -10.77 6.18 10.11
C THR A 177 -11.08 7.44 9.33
N VAL A 178 -10.85 8.61 9.92
CA VAL A 178 -11.04 9.91 9.26
C VAL A 178 -9.77 10.74 9.40
N PHE A 179 -9.29 11.24 8.29
CA PHE A 179 -8.23 12.25 8.21
C PHE A 179 -8.87 13.63 8.11
N THR A 180 -8.37 14.58 8.89
CA THR A 180 -8.74 15.99 8.77
C THR A 180 -7.51 16.75 8.30
N LEU A 181 -7.61 17.36 7.14
CA LEU A 181 -6.52 18.04 6.47
C LEU A 181 -6.40 19.51 6.97
N ASP A 182 -5.31 20.15 6.63
CA ASP A 182 -4.97 21.50 7.11
C ASP A 182 -6.01 22.56 6.71
N ASP A 183 -6.66 22.39 5.55
CA ASP A 183 -7.73 23.28 5.08
C ASP A 183 -9.11 22.95 5.69
N GLY A 184 -9.19 21.91 6.52
CA GLY A 184 -10.40 21.41 7.16
C GLY A 184 -11.15 20.37 6.32
N THR A 185 -10.69 19.99 5.13
CA THR A 185 -11.25 18.88 4.34
C THR A 185 -11.11 17.57 5.12
N THR A 186 -12.14 16.73 5.07
CA THR A 186 -12.18 15.45 5.77
C THR A 186 -12.28 14.29 4.80
N ILE A 187 -11.40 13.30 4.97
CA ILE A 187 -11.37 12.07 4.16
C ILE A 187 -11.63 10.89 5.09
N GLY A 188 -12.77 10.24 4.92
CA GLY A 188 -13.09 8.98 5.58
C GLY A 188 -12.52 7.81 4.78
N VAL A 189 -11.82 6.90 5.45
CA VAL A 189 -11.24 5.73 4.79
C VAL A 189 -11.65 4.47 5.52
N PHE A 190 -12.14 3.46 4.81
CA PHE A 190 -12.38 2.12 5.35
C PHE A 190 -11.63 1.07 4.56
N GLY A 191 -11.35 -0.09 5.19
CA GLY A 191 -10.60 -1.18 4.57
C GLY A 191 -11.46 -2.42 4.31
N LEU A 192 -11.14 -3.15 3.24
CA LEU A 192 -11.74 -4.46 2.92
C LEU A 192 -10.64 -5.44 2.49
N ALA A 193 -10.64 -6.63 3.09
CA ALA A 193 -9.76 -7.74 2.70
C ALA A 193 -10.50 -8.75 1.82
N THR A 194 -9.79 -9.40 0.90
CA THR A 194 -10.39 -10.45 0.08
C THR A 194 -10.86 -11.64 0.92
N PRO A 195 -12.10 -12.11 0.72
CA PRO A 195 -12.58 -13.34 1.35
C PRO A 195 -11.80 -14.59 0.92
N GLU A 196 -11.08 -14.53 -0.20
CA GLU A 196 -10.19 -15.61 -0.66
C GLU A 196 -9.07 -15.91 0.33
N THR A 197 -8.75 -15.00 1.24
CA THR A 197 -7.84 -15.23 2.38
C THR A 197 -8.21 -16.53 3.12
N SER A 198 -9.50 -16.86 3.22
CA SER A 198 -9.99 -18.08 3.85
C SER A 198 -9.51 -19.37 3.17
N THR A 199 -9.17 -19.31 1.88
CA THR A 199 -8.71 -20.44 1.06
C THR A 199 -7.24 -20.31 0.63
N LYS A 200 -6.74 -19.09 0.43
CA LYS A 200 -5.36 -18.82 0.04
C LYS A 200 -4.39 -18.92 1.22
N ALA A 201 -4.79 -18.48 2.42
CA ALA A 201 -4.01 -18.68 3.63
C ALA A 201 -4.27 -20.09 4.25
N HIS A 202 -3.24 -20.65 4.88
CA HIS A 202 -3.42 -21.94 5.56
C HIS A 202 -4.34 -21.77 6.78
N PRO A 203 -5.40 -22.60 6.97
CA PRO A 203 -6.40 -22.41 8.03
C PRO A 203 -5.82 -22.25 9.44
N ALA A 204 -4.74 -23.00 9.77
CA ALA A 204 -4.08 -22.86 11.07
C ALA A 204 -3.40 -21.49 11.28
N LYS A 205 -3.16 -20.74 10.22
CA LYS A 205 -2.56 -19.38 10.26
C LYS A 205 -3.61 -18.31 10.52
N LEU A 206 -4.85 -18.55 10.14
CA LEU A 206 -5.97 -17.63 10.37
C LEU A 206 -6.41 -17.62 11.85
N ASP A 207 -6.21 -18.73 12.58
CA ASP A 207 -6.54 -18.83 14.01
C ASP A 207 -7.98 -18.36 14.36
N GLY A 208 -8.92 -18.75 13.51
CA GLY A 208 -10.33 -18.43 13.65
C GLY A 208 -10.77 -17.06 13.11
N VAL A 209 -9.91 -16.39 12.34
CA VAL A 209 -10.32 -15.20 11.57
C VAL A 209 -11.18 -15.64 10.39
N THR A 210 -12.26 -14.92 10.16
CA THR A 210 -13.23 -15.11 9.07
C THR A 210 -13.47 -13.79 8.36
N PHE A 211 -13.87 -13.87 7.09
CA PHE A 211 -14.10 -12.71 6.23
C PHE A 211 -15.51 -12.77 5.66
N LEU A 212 -16.21 -11.63 5.64
CA LEU A 212 -17.50 -11.49 4.96
C LEU A 212 -17.27 -11.55 3.44
N ALA A 213 -18.22 -12.18 2.71
CA ALA A 213 -18.12 -12.42 1.28
C ALA A 213 -19.47 -12.17 0.59
N GLY A 214 -19.45 -11.89 -0.72
CA GLY A 214 -20.65 -11.67 -1.53
C GLY A 214 -21.53 -10.56 -0.96
N GLU A 215 -22.82 -10.82 -0.82
CA GLU A 215 -23.80 -9.85 -0.28
C GLU A 215 -23.45 -9.33 1.13
N GLU A 216 -22.82 -10.16 1.97
CA GLU A 216 -22.39 -9.72 3.31
C GLU A 216 -21.20 -8.75 3.23
N LEU A 217 -20.30 -8.91 2.24
CA LEU A 217 -19.21 -7.96 1.97
C LEU A 217 -19.78 -6.61 1.50
N TYR A 218 -20.78 -6.63 0.60
CA TYR A 218 -21.42 -5.41 0.12
C TYR A 218 -22.16 -4.68 1.26
N ALA A 219 -22.93 -5.40 2.07
CA ALA A 219 -23.59 -4.83 3.23
C ALA A 219 -22.60 -4.23 4.25
N CYS A 220 -21.44 -4.87 4.44
CA CYS A 220 -20.38 -4.31 5.27
C CYS A 220 -19.85 -2.99 4.70
N ALA A 221 -19.61 -2.92 3.38
CA ALA A 221 -19.17 -1.68 2.75
C ALA A 221 -20.23 -0.56 2.86
N GLU A 222 -21.51 -0.87 2.62
CA GLU A 222 -22.62 0.08 2.81
C GLU A 222 -22.69 0.61 4.25
N GLU A 223 -22.46 -0.25 5.26
CA GLU A 223 -22.38 0.16 6.66
C GLU A 223 -21.24 1.15 6.91
N GLN A 224 -20.06 0.92 6.31
CA GLN A 224 -18.93 1.84 6.46
C GLN A 224 -19.20 3.18 5.77
N VAL A 225 -19.75 3.17 4.55
CA VAL A 225 -20.17 4.38 3.83
C VAL A 225 -21.16 5.17 4.70
N ALA A 226 -22.24 4.53 5.19
CA ALA A 226 -23.22 5.20 6.02
C ALA A 226 -22.63 5.75 7.32
N ALA A 227 -21.69 5.04 7.96
CA ALA A 227 -21.01 5.49 9.17
C ALA A 227 -20.13 6.72 8.93
N LEU A 228 -19.45 6.80 7.78
CA LEU A 228 -18.62 7.94 7.40
C LEU A 228 -19.47 9.14 6.95
N GLU A 229 -20.54 8.92 6.17
CA GLU A 229 -21.52 9.95 5.82
C GLU A 229 -22.16 10.58 7.07
N ALA A 230 -22.51 9.76 8.08
CA ALA A 230 -23.07 10.25 9.35
C ALA A 230 -22.07 11.11 10.14
N GLN A 231 -20.77 10.94 9.94
CA GLN A 231 -19.73 11.80 10.49
C GLN A 231 -19.56 13.10 9.69
N GLY A 232 -20.14 13.17 8.50
CA GLY A 232 -20.11 14.36 7.63
C GLY A 232 -18.80 14.55 6.90
N VAL A 233 -18.08 13.46 6.58
CA VAL A 233 -16.84 13.54 5.80
C VAL A 233 -17.09 14.09 4.39
N ASP A 234 -16.09 14.77 3.81
CA ASP A 234 -16.19 15.35 2.47
C ASP A 234 -15.99 14.31 1.37
N TYR A 235 -15.09 13.34 1.61
CA TYR A 235 -14.77 12.25 0.68
C TYR A 235 -14.71 10.92 1.40
N ILE A 236 -15.10 9.85 0.70
CA ILE A 236 -15.04 8.47 1.19
C ILE A 236 -14.15 7.64 0.26
N VAL A 237 -13.10 7.06 0.84
CA VAL A 237 -12.13 6.18 0.17
C VAL A 237 -12.28 4.76 0.71
N CYS A 238 -12.35 3.79 -0.19
CA CYS A 238 -12.18 2.38 0.17
C CYS A 238 -10.75 1.94 -0.16
N LEU A 239 -10.05 1.41 0.84
CA LEU A 239 -8.76 0.77 0.69
C LEU A 239 -9.00 -0.74 0.63
N GLY A 240 -9.14 -1.25 -0.60
CA GLY A 240 -9.57 -2.63 -0.86
C GLY A 240 -8.42 -3.53 -1.26
N HIS A 241 -8.53 -4.80 -0.90
CA HIS A 241 -7.66 -5.86 -1.39
C HIS A 241 -8.56 -6.96 -1.96
N LEU A 242 -9.26 -6.65 -3.07
CA LEU A 242 -10.30 -7.52 -3.66
C LEU A 242 -9.92 -8.04 -5.04
N GLY A 243 -9.25 -7.21 -5.84
CA GLY A 243 -8.85 -7.49 -7.21
C GLY A 243 -10.00 -7.41 -8.21
N ILE A 244 -9.64 -7.53 -9.50
CA ILE A 244 -10.57 -7.50 -10.63
C ILE A 244 -10.63 -8.83 -11.41
N ASP A 245 -9.88 -9.84 -10.98
CA ASP A 245 -9.81 -11.12 -11.66
C ASP A 245 -11.15 -11.89 -11.61
N SER A 246 -11.51 -12.53 -12.72
CA SER A 246 -12.78 -13.25 -12.84
C SER A 246 -12.94 -14.41 -11.85
N GLU A 247 -11.85 -14.96 -11.34
CA GLU A 247 -11.88 -16.04 -10.33
C GLU A 247 -12.34 -15.55 -8.96
N SER A 248 -12.19 -14.25 -8.66
CA SER A 248 -12.61 -13.63 -7.40
C SER A 248 -14.10 -13.27 -7.38
N GLU A 249 -14.84 -13.47 -8.48
CA GLU A 249 -16.29 -13.22 -8.51
C GLU A 249 -17.03 -14.06 -7.45
N PRO A 250 -17.98 -13.49 -6.69
CA PRO A 250 -18.57 -12.16 -6.77
C PRO A 250 -17.93 -11.12 -5.83
N ASN A 251 -16.67 -11.27 -5.44
CA ASN A 251 -16.01 -10.43 -4.45
C ASN A 251 -15.03 -9.40 -5.06
N ARG A 252 -15.02 -9.25 -6.38
CA ARG A 252 -14.16 -8.27 -7.05
C ARG A 252 -14.52 -6.84 -6.65
N SER A 253 -13.56 -5.95 -6.70
CA SER A 253 -13.81 -4.51 -6.55
C SER A 253 -14.90 -4.00 -7.51
N THR A 254 -14.90 -4.48 -8.76
CA THR A 254 -15.94 -4.15 -9.74
C THR A 254 -17.32 -4.66 -9.36
N ASP A 255 -17.43 -5.85 -8.75
CA ASP A 255 -18.70 -6.39 -8.28
C ASP A 255 -19.22 -5.58 -7.08
N LEU A 256 -18.35 -5.25 -6.14
CA LEU A 256 -18.70 -4.43 -4.99
C LEU A 256 -19.19 -3.05 -5.45
N LEU A 257 -18.45 -2.37 -6.31
CA LEU A 257 -18.77 -1.03 -6.80
C LEU A 257 -20.03 -1.00 -7.68
N ALA A 258 -20.41 -2.11 -8.28
CA ALA A 258 -21.69 -2.23 -8.99
C ALA A 258 -22.90 -2.30 -8.04
N ASN A 259 -22.69 -2.62 -6.77
CA ASN A 259 -23.75 -2.82 -5.76
C ASN A 259 -23.70 -1.81 -4.61
N VAL A 260 -22.63 -1.07 -4.41
CA VAL A 260 -22.43 -0.13 -3.29
C VAL A 260 -22.21 1.28 -3.83
N ASP A 261 -23.03 2.22 -3.41
CA ASP A 261 -22.93 3.64 -3.73
C ASP A 261 -22.20 4.41 -2.63
N GLY A 262 -21.72 5.63 -2.94
CA GLY A 262 -21.21 6.59 -1.95
C GLY A 262 -19.71 6.49 -1.71
N ILE A 263 -18.97 5.68 -2.44
CA ILE A 263 -17.51 5.66 -2.45
C ILE A 263 -17.02 6.61 -3.54
N ASP A 264 -16.11 7.53 -3.21
CA ASP A 264 -15.54 8.45 -4.20
C ASP A 264 -14.30 7.87 -4.90
N LEU A 265 -13.47 7.15 -4.15
CA LEU A 265 -12.23 6.51 -4.63
C LEU A 265 -12.11 5.11 -4.05
N PHE A 266 -11.82 4.12 -4.90
CA PHE A 266 -11.46 2.76 -4.51
C PHE A 266 -10.01 2.49 -4.92
N ILE A 267 -9.14 2.26 -3.95
CA ILE A 267 -7.75 1.84 -4.15
C ILE A 267 -7.73 0.31 -4.00
N ASP A 268 -7.49 -0.38 -5.11
CA ASP A 268 -7.56 -1.85 -5.19
C ASP A 268 -6.17 -2.51 -5.23
N SER A 269 -6.14 -3.81 -5.01
CA SER A 269 -4.94 -4.65 -5.01
C SER A 269 -5.30 -6.11 -5.26
N HIS A 270 -4.47 -7.09 -4.86
CA HIS A 270 -4.72 -8.52 -4.92
C HIS A 270 -4.50 -9.17 -6.30
N SER A 271 -5.08 -8.64 -7.37
CA SER A 271 -4.95 -9.21 -8.71
C SER A 271 -3.68 -8.77 -9.44
N HIS A 272 -2.83 -7.94 -8.81
CA HIS A 272 -1.63 -7.34 -9.42
C HIS A 272 -1.92 -6.67 -10.78
N SER A 273 -3.14 -6.15 -10.92
CA SER A 273 -3.61 -5.55 -12.15
C SER A 273 -2.97 -4.19 -12.40
N THR A 274 -2.75 -3.90 -13.68
CA THR A 274 -2.25 -2.60 -14.11
C THR A 274 -3.40 -1.63 -14.38
N LEU A 275 -3.08 -0.34 -14.51
CA LEU A 275 -4.07 0.65 -14.97
C LEU A 275 -4.72 0.24 -16.30
N ALA A 276 -3.97 -0.42 -17.20
CA ALA A 276 -4.51 -0.88 -18.47
C ALA A 276 -5.57 -1.96 -18.29
N ASP A 277 -5.40 -2.85 -17.30
CA ASP A 277 -6.38 -3.88 -16.95
C ASP A 277 -7.64 -3.26 -16.35
N ILE A 278 -7.47 -2.30 -15.42
CA ILE A 278 -8.59 -1.53 -14.87
C ILE A 278 -9.36 -0.79 -15.98
N MET A 279 -8.66 -0.12 -16.88
CA MET A 279 -9.29 0.56 -18.01
C MET A 279 -10.03 -0.42 -18.90
N ALA A 280 -9.54 -1.64 -19.08
CA ALA A 280 -10.21 -2.66 -19.88
C ALA A 280 -11.52 -3.15 -19.26
N VAL A 281 -11.57 -3.34 -17.93
CA VAL A 281 -12.80 -3.81 -17.24
C VAL A 281 -13.80 -2.69 -16.95
N THR A 282 -13.40 -1.43 -17.12
CA THR A 282 -14.22 -0.22 -16.88
C THR A 282 -14.58 0.53 -18.16
N ASP A 283 -14.56 -0.12 -19.32
CA ASP A 283 -14.83 0.49 -20.63
C ASP A 283 -14.03 1.78 -20.89
N ASN A 284 -12.76 1.80 -20.48
CA ASN A 284 -11.82 2.93 -20.57
C ASN A 284 -12.24 4.19 -19.78
N THR A 285 -13.06 4.03 -18.77
CA THR A 285 -13.45 5.17 -17.90
C THR A 285 -12.60 5.27 -16.64
N GLY A 286 -12.01 4.15 -16.18
CA GLY A 286 -11.39 4.06 -14.84
C GLY A 286 -12.40 4.21 -13.70
N MET A 287 -13.69 4.02 -14.00
CA MET A 287 -14.77 4.24 -13.04
C MET A 287 -15.80 3.12 -13.10
N VAL A 288 -16.34 2.76 -11.95
CA VAL A 288 -17.49 1.88 -11.79
C VAL A 288 -18.54 2.62 -10.97
N ASN A 289 -19.75 2.74 -11.49
CA ASN A 289 -20.89 3.38 -10.82
C ASN A 289 -20.58 4.78 -10.21
N GLY A 290 -19.70 5.54 -10.87
CA GLY A 290 -19.30 6.88 -10.42
C GLY A 290 -18.11 6.92 -9.45
N THR A 291 -17.62 5.77 -8.97
CA THR A 291 -16.42 5.64 -8.15
C THR A 291 -15.18 5.51 -9.03
N VAL A 292 -14.13 6.26 -8.71
CA VAL A 292 -12.80 6.09 -9.35
C VAL A 292 -12.18 4.81 -8.81
N LEU A 293 -11.76 3.90 -9.71
CA LEU A 293 -11.06 2.67 -9.38
C LEU A 293 -9.58 2.78 -9.82
N THR A 294 -8.67 2.45 -8.92
CA THR A 294 -7.21 2.49 -9.15
C THR A 294 -6.52 1.32 -8.46
#